data_a15d0197d637fd7044d6d114274541c6
#
_entry.id   a15d0197d637fd7044d6d114274541c6
#
_cell.length_a   1.000
_cell.length_b   1.000
_cell.length_c   1.000
_cell.angle_alpha   90.00
_cell.angle_beta   90.00
_cell.angle_gamma   90.00
#
_symmetry.space_group_name_H-M   'P 1'
#
loop_
_entity.id
_entity.type
_entity.pdbx_description
1 polymer ?
#
loop_
_entity_poly.entity_id
_entity_poly.type
_entity_poly.pdbx_seq_one_letter_code
_entity_poly.pdbx_strand_id
1 'polypeptide(L)'
;MKISPRTFSALPLAAAVMCAGLYGSLPGLLIAQEQQKPAIRVNVNLVSILASVIDASGRPVPDLTQDAFELKEEGVPQKIERFEAQTNRPLDLALMVDASMSTFKDLKFEAEAAAHFIKQVVRPADTLSVFEFSDSVIQLSEFLDDVPRLQAAAEKISPGAGTAMYDAVVLGSNALRKLPQERRRAIVLVTDGGETTSVSKFDDARRAAIRSGTLLYSIIIRPVKNENGRNTAGEHALITITDSTGGAFFILDDLQQLDAMFDRINRELRTQYLLGYYPNPPPKPGSTRHVEVTVKSGDLVRYRKEYFTSAMPR
;
A
#
# COMPACT_ATOMS: atom_id res chain seq x y z
N MET A 1 17.28 44.06 -40.67
CA MET A 1 18.45 44.95 -40.93
C MET A 1 19.71 44.19 -40.57
N LYS A 2 20.57 43.94 -41.61
CA LYS A 2 21.99 43.54 -41.66
C LYS A 2 22.36 42.22 -40.95
N ILE A 3 22.53 41.07 -41.63
CA ILE A 3 23.63 40.71 -42.56
C ILE A 3 25.02 41.04 -41.93
N SER A 4 25.96 40.16 -41.72
CA SER A 4 26.67 39.31 -42.67
C SER A 4 27.89 38.63 -42.01
N PRO A 5 28.67 37.88 -42.78
CA PRO A 5 29.27 36.58 -42.42
C PRO A 5 30.82 36.62 -42.52
N ARG A 6 31.41 35.44 -42.71
CA ARG A 6 32.82 35.17 -43.18
C ARG A 6 33.73 34.56 -42.11
N THR A 7 34.63 33.61 -42.35
CA THR A 7 35.23 33.05 -43.57
C THR A 7 36.05 31.83 -43.15
N PHE A 8 36.05 30.81 -43.98
CA PHE A 8 37.09 30.07 -44.66
C PHE A 8 38.56 30.17 -44.20
N SER A 9 39.22 29.00 -44.04
CA SER A 9 40.40 28.56 -44.82
C SER A 9 41.01 27.32 -44.16
N ALA A 10 41.17 26.25 -44.84
CA ALA A 10 42.08 25.78 -45.88
C ALA A 10 43.19 24.86 -45.33
N LEU A 11 43.21 23.64 -45.90
CA LEU A 11 44.31 22.66 -45.84
C LEU A 11 45.59 23.20 -46.38
N PRO A 12 46.74 22.52 -46.11
CA PRO A 12 47.40 21.79 -47.18
C PRO A 12 47.99 20.41 -46.82
N LEU A 13 47.78 19.45 -47.59
CA LEU A 13 48.56 18.65 -48.54
C LEU A 13 50.00 18.22 -48.16
N ALA A 14 50.15 16.91 -48.12
CA ALA A 14 51.19 16.02 -48.62
C ALA A 14 52.61 16.07 -48.07
N ALA A 15 53.07 14.91 -47.63
CA ALA A 15 54.36 14.35 -48.16
C ALA A 15 54.42 12.84 -47.88
N ALA A 16 54.47 12.06 -48.89
CA ALA A 16 54.79 10.63 -48.88
C ALA A 16 56.32 10.45 -48.74
N VAL A 17 56.73 9.55 -47.85
CA VAL A 17 58.04 8.93 -47.85
C VAL A 17 57.91 7.43 -47.75
N MET A 18 58.20 6.74 -48.82
CA MET A 18 58.50 5.31 -48.90
C MET A 18 59.81 5.03 -48.15
N CYS A 19 59.82 4.05 -47.24
CA CYS A 19 61.02 3.27 -46.97
C CYS A 19 60.62 1.80 -46.73
N ALA A 20 61.20 0.99 -47.58
CA ALA A 20 61.07 -0.45 -47.63
C ALA A 20 61.86 -1.16 -46.51
N GLY A 21 61.28 -2.24 -46.03
CA GLY A 21 62.05 -3.44 -45.72
C GLY A 21 62.54 -3.58 -44.28
N LEU A 22 61.91 -4.48 -43.54
CA LEU A 22 62.63 -5.56 -42.83
C LEU A 22 61.58 -6.48 -42.19
N TYR A 23 61.54 -7.71 -42.65
CA TYR A 23 60.77 -8.79 -42.07
C TYR A 23 61.35 -9.11 -40.71
N GLY A 24 60.59 -8.83 -39.68
CA GLY A 24 60.80 -9.32 -38.31
C GLY A 24 59.55 -10.01 -37.81
N SER A 25 59.60 -11.31 -37.78
CA SER A 25 58.52 -12.15 -37.18
C SER A 25 58.42 -11.85 -35.70
N LEU A 26 57.38 -11.13 -35.30
CA LEU A 26 56.97 -10.99 -33.89
C LEU A 26 56.02 -12.17 -33.51
N PRO A 27 56.25 -12.87 -32.42
CA PRO A 27 55.33 -13.90 -31.93
C PRO A 27 54.05 -13.24 -31.52
N GLY A 28 52.92 -13.74 -32.04
CA GLY A 28 51.58 -13.28 -31.70
C GLY A 28 51.33 -13.43 -30.21
N LEU A 29 51.18 -12.33 -29.48
CA LEU A 29 50.53 -12.31 -28.20
C LEU A 29 49.04 -12.61 -28.41
N LEU A 30 48.66 -13.87 -28.20
CA LEU A 30 47.26 -14.24 -27.96
C LEU A 30 46.79 -13.57 -26.67
N ILE A 31 46.19 -12.38 -26.80
CA ILE A 31 45.42 -11.79 -25.73
C ILE A 31 44.17 -12.68 -25.58
N ALA A 32 44.20 -13.56 -24.62
CA ALA A 32 43.00 -14.28 -24.18
C ALA A 32 41.99 -13.22 -23.67
N GLN A 33 40.98 -12.96 -24.51
CA GLN A 33 39.80 -12.25 -24.06
C GLN A 33 39.14 -13.10 -22.99
N GLU A 34 39.36 -12.73 -21.75
CA GLU A 34 38.62 -13.24 -20.63
C GLU A 34 37.13 -12.88 -20.85
N GLN A 35 36.36 -13.88 -21.31
CA GLN A 35 34.91 -13.75 -21.43
C GLN A 35 34.38 -13.44 -20.02
N GLN A 36 34.12 -12.17 -19.75
CA GLN A 36 33.36 -11.76 -18.59
C GLN A 36 31.99 -12.49 -18.64
N LYS A 37 31.86 -13.53 -17.81
CA LYS A 37 30.55 -14.15 -17.57
C LYS A 37 29.57 -13.03 -17.23
N PRO A 38 28.40 -12.97 -17.89
CA PRO A 38 27.41 -11.95 -17.58
C PRO A 38 27.07 -12.10 -16.08
N ALA A 39 27.43 -11.11 -15.28
CA ALA A 39 27.02 -11.02 -13.91
C ALA A 39 25.50 -10.83 -13.93
N ILE A 40 24.75 -11.87 -13.64
CA ILE A 40 23.30 -11.80 -13.40
C ILE A 40 23.14 -10.91 -12.17
N ARG A 41 22.88 -9.62 -12.38
CA ARG A 41 22.47 -8.72 -11.30
C ARG A 41 21.05 -9.12 -10.93
N VAL A 42 20.94 -10.01 -9.95
CA VAL A 42 19.66 -10.27 -9.28
C VAL A 42 19.37 -9.03 -8.45
N ASN A 43 18.47 -8.19 -8.96
CA ASN A 43 17.99 -7.04 -8.21
C ASN A 43 17.05 -7.58 -7.12
N VAL A 44 17.62 -7.98 -5.98
CA VAL A 44 16.84 -8.49 -4.84
C VAL A 44 16.29 -7.28 -4.11
N ASN A 45 15.03 -6.96 -4.37
CA ASN A 45 14.35 -5.89 -3.67
C ASN A 45 13.99 -6.35 -2.26
N LEU A 46 14.27 -5.50 -1.27
CA LEU A 46 13.82 -5.71 0.11
C LEU A 46 12.29 -5.76 0.14
N VAL A 47 11.74 -6.86 0.60
CA VAL A 47 10.30 -7.00 0.88
C VAL A 47 10.05 -6.48 2.28
N SER A 48 9.12 -5.54 2.41
CA SER A 48 8.74 -4.94 3.69
C SER A 48 7.32 -5.36 4.05
N ILE A 49 7.16 -5.91 5.24
CA ILE A 49 5.88 -6.34 5.80
C ILE A 49 5.58 -5.48 7.03
N LEU A 50 4.44 -4.80 7.03
CA LEU A 50 3.86 -4.20 8.23
C LEU A 50 3.08 -5.28 8.97
N ALA A 51 3.34 -5.40 10.26
CA ALA A 51 2.69 -6.37 11.13
C ALA A 51 2.12 -5.70 12.37
N SER A 52 0.90 -6.05 12.75
CA SER A 52 0.28 -5.70 14.02
C SER A 52 0.19 -6.95 14.88
N VAL A 53 0.69 -6.91 16.10
CA VAL A 53 0.57 -8.01 17.07
C VAL A 53 -0.52 -7.67 18.07
N ILE A 54 -1.46 -8.59 18.26
CA ILE A 54 -2.68 -8.36 19.04
C ILE A 54 -2.82 -9.45 20.10
N ASP A 55 -2.95 -9.04 21.37
CA ASP A 55 -3.15 -9.96 22.48
C ASP A 55 -4.56 -10.60 22.49
N ALA A 56 -4.76 -11.56 23.36
CA ALA A 56 -6.05 -12.26 23.51
C ALA A 56 -7.22 -11.33 23.91
N SER A 57 -6.93 -10.13 24.45
CA SER A 57 -7.93 -9.11 24.75
C SER A 57 -8.19 -8.15 23.58
N GLY A 58 -7.52 -8.36 22.45
CA GLY A 58 -7.67 -7.55 21.26
C GLY A 58 -6.89 -6.23 21.30
N ARG A 59 -5.91 -6.09 22.18
CA ARG A 59 -5.06 -4.90 22.29
C ARG A 59 -3.74 -5.09 21.54
N PRO A 60 -3.23 -4.06 20.88
CA PRO A 60 -1.90 -4.10 20.31
C PRO A 60 -0.82 -4.38 21.37
N VAL A 61 0.11 -5.27 21.06
CA VAL A 61 1.26 -5.60 21.90
C VAL A 61 2.43 -4.75 21.46
N PRO A 62 2.90 -3.77 22.27
CA PRO A 62 4.07 -2.97 21.98
C PRO A 62 5.35 -3.70 22.39
N ASP A 63 6.50 -3.10 22.03
CA ASP A 63 7.85 -3.38 22.57
C ASP A 63 8.40 -4.80 22.33
N LEU A 64 7.86 -5.54 21.35
CA LEU A 64 8.48 -6.79 20.91
C LEU A 64 9.78 -6.51 20.18
N THR A 65 10.75 -7.38 20.40
CA THR A 65 12.07 -7.35 19.72
C THR A 65 12.07 -8.26 18.50
N GLN A 66 13.04 -8.09 17.61
CA GLN A 66 13.14 -8.85 16.35
C GLN A 66 13.13 -10.36 16.55
N ASP A 67 13.74 -10.86 17.60
CA ASP A 67 13.86 -12.28 17.93
C ASP A 67 12.53 -12.92 18.40
N ALA A 68 11.51 -12.10 18.70
CA ALA A 68 10.17 -12.57 18.96
C ALA A 68 9.45 -13.04 17.68
N PHE A 69 9.89 -12.58 16.50
CA PHE A 69 9.22 -12.85 15.23
C PHE A 69 9.87 -14.00 14.46
N GLU A 70 9.03 -14.80 13.83
CA GLU A 70 9.41 -15.77 12.82
C GLU A 70 8.75 -15.39 11.49
N LEU A 71 9.53 -15.40 10.40
CA LEU A 71 9.07 -15.05 9.07
C LEU A 71 9.42 -16.16 8.10
N LYS A 72 8.43 -16.59 7.32
CA LYS A 72 8.61 -17.56 6.23
C LYS A 72 8.02 -16.99 4.94
N GLU A 73 8.62 -17.35 3.81
CA GLU A 73 8.07 -17.13 2.48
C GLU A 73 8.01 -18.45 1.74
N GLU A 74 6.83 -18.79 1.18
CA GLU A 74 6.56 -20.10 0.57
C GLU A 74 6.97 -21.27 1.48
N GLY A 75 6.77 -21.12 2.79
CA GLY A 75 7.17 -22.11 3.81
C GLY A 75 8.66 -22.12 4.16
N VAL A 76 9.50 -21.35 3.47
CA VAL A 76 10.95 -21.27 3.72
C VAL A 76 11.25 -20.16 4.72
N PRO A 77 11.93 -20.44 5.85
CA PRO A 77 12.34 -19.42 6.81
C PRO A 77 13.19 -18.33 6.15
N GLN A 78 12.88 -17.07 6.48
CA GLN A 78 13.58 -15.90 5.98
C GLN A 78 14.26 -15.15 7.12
N LYS A 79 15.44 -14.59 6.85
CA LYS A 79 16.13 -13.74 7.81
C LYS A 79 15.58 -12.32 7.77
N ILE A 80 15.15 -11.79 8.91
CA ILE A 80 14.76 -10.40 9.04
C ILE A 80 16.03 -9.54 9.03
N GLU A 81 16.20 -8.72 7.99
CA GLU A 81 17.36 -7.85 7.81
C GLU A 81 17.09 -6.41 8.27
N ARG A 82 15.81 -6.04 8.34
CA ARG A 82 15.38 -4.74 8.84
C ARG A 82 14.20 -4.94 9.79
N PHE A 83 14.32 -4.34 10.95
CA PHE A 83 13.30 -4.38 11.99
C PHE A 83 13.08 -2.97 12.56
N GLU A 84 11.82 -2.54 12.64
CA GLU A 84 11.42 -1.31 13.31
C GLU A 84 10.23 -1.64 14.21
N ALA A 85 10.40 -1.48 15.52
CA ALA A 85 9.29 -1.55 16.46
C ALA A 85 8.56 -0.20 16.49
N GLN A 86 7.23 -0.20 16.60
CA GLN A 86 6.41 1.01 16.69
C GLN A 86 6.80 2.05 15.62
N THR A 87 6.83 1.60 14.36
CA THR A 87 7.38 2.41 13.28
C THR A 87 6.82 3.84 13.26
N ASN A 88 7.73 4.82 13.29
CA ASN A 88 7.42 6.25 13.20
C ASN A 88 7.31 6.75 11.76
N ARG A 89 7.29 5.85 10.77
CA ARG A 89 7.10 6.26 9.37
C ARG A 89 5.79 7.00 9.20
N PRO A 90 5.78 8.11 8.47
CA PRO A 90 4.57 8.84 8.18
C PRO A 90 3.48 7.94 7.61
N LEU A 91 2.23 8.24 7.95
CA LEU A 91 1.05 7.52 7.50
C LEU A 91 0.28 8.35 6.48
N ASP A 92 -0.06 7.73 5.35
CA ASP A 92 -1.04 8.23 4.41
C ASP A 92 -2.33 7.43 4.59
N LEU A 93 -3.42 8.11 4.90
CA LEU A 93 -4.69 7.50 5.24
C LEU A 93 -5.80 7.98 4.32
N ALA A 94 -6.55 7.06 3.72
CA ALA A 94 -7.80 7.36 3.07
C ALA A 94 -8.96 6.97 4.01
N LEU A 95 -9.73 7.95 4.46
CA LEU A 95 -10.98 7.72 5.19
C LEU A 95 -12.12 7.69 4.19
N MET A 96 -12.80 6.56 4.09
CA MET A 96 -13.87 6.31 3.12
C MET A 96 -15.17 6.04 3.86
N VAL A 97 -16.17 6.86 3.61
CA VAL A 97 -17.47 6.77 4.28
C VAL A 97 -18.55 6.43 3.26
N ASP A 98 -19.31 5.40 3.57
CA ASP A 98 -20.47 4.98 2.80
C ASP A 98 -21.59 6.02 2.97
N ALA A 99 -21.98 6.61 1.87
CA ALA A 99 -23.07 7.60 1.81
C ALA A 99 -24.30 7.06 1.09
N SER A 100 -24.47 5.73 1.05
CA SER A 100 -25.63 5.11 0.41
C SER A 100 -26.94 5.36 1.17
N MET A 101 -28.06 5.11 0.51
CA MET A 101 -29.39 5.32 1.09
C MET A 101 -29.65 4.51 2.38
N SER A 102 -29.00 3.36 2.53
CA SER A 102 -29.15 2.51 3.72
C SER A 102 -28.54 3.17 4.96
N THR A 103 -27.47 3.97 4.79
CA THR A 103 -26.76 4.69 5.89
C THR A 103 -27.33 6.09 6.11
N PHE A 104 -28.25 6.58 5.28
CA PHE A 104 -28.71 7.97 5.29
C PHE A 104 -29.16 8.50 6.67
N LYS A 105 -29.84 7.69 7.47
CA LYS A 105 -30.32 8.11 8.80
C LYS A 105 -29.18 8.38 9.77
N ASP A 106 -28.06 7.72 9.57
CA ASP A 106 -26.93 7.68 10.46
C ASP A 106 -25.77 8.55 9.94
N LEU A 107 -25.87 9.04 8.69
CA LEU A 107 -24.82 9.75 7.97
C LEU A 107 -24.27 10.96 8.75
N LYS A 108 -25.15 11.71 9.43
CA LYS A 108 -24.71 12.85 10.24
C LYS A 108 -23.81 12.39 11.40
N PHE A 109 -24.20 11.33 12.10
CA PHE A 109 -23.42 10.75 13.18
C PHE A 109 -22.09 10.18 12.67
N GLU A 110 -22.11 9.50 11.53
CA GLU A 110 -20.90 8.98 10.88
C GLU A 110 -19.94 10.11 10.49
N ALA A 111 -20.46 11.23 9.94
CA ALA A 111 -19.65 12.39 9.60
C ALA A 111 -19.04 13.06 10.84
N GLU A 112 -19.80 13.19 11.94
CA GLU A 112 -19.29 13.70 13.23
C GLU A 112 -18.20 12.78 13.81
N ALA A 113 -18.41 11.47 13.81
CA ALA A 113 -17.42 10.49 14.25
C ALA A 113 -16.16 10.49 13.34
N ALA A 114 -16.34 10.62 12.03
CA ALA A 114 -15.25 10.79 11.07
C ALA A 114 -14.43 12.06 11.38
N ALA A 115 -15.08 13.18 11.63
CA ALA A 115 -14.42 14.44 12.01
C ALA A 115 -13.65 14.32 13.33
N HIS A 116 -14.19 13.57 14.30
CA HIS A 116 -13.50 13.27 15.56
C HIS A 116 -12.27 12.38 15.33
N PHE A 117 -12.40 11.31 14.55
CA PHE A 117 -11.29 10.43 14.17
C PHE A 117 -10.17 11.18 13.46
N ILE A 118 -10.49 12.05 12.51
CA ILE A 118 -9.51 12.88 11.79
C ILE A 118 -8.63 13.65 12.78
N LYS A 119 -9.26 14.30 13.78
CA LYS A 119 -8.55 15.07 14.81
C LYS A 119 -7.60 14.21 15.66
N GLN A 120 -7.94 12.95 15.90
CA GLN A 120 -7.15 12.04 16.72
C GLN A 120 -6.04 11.33 15.94
N VAL A 121 -6.30 10.97 14.66
CA VAL A 121 -5.39 10.14 13.89
C VAL A 121 -4.28 10.90 13.20
N VAL A 122 -4.55 12.13 12.73
CA VAL A 122 -3.56 12.92 11.98
C VAL A 122 -2.50 13.47 12.93
N ARG A 123 -1.24 13.07 12.72
CA ARG A 123 -0.06 13.56 13.43
C ARG A 123 0.81 14.39 12.48
N PRO A 124 1.77 15.17 12.99
CA PRO A 124 2.75 15.82 12.13
C PRO A 124 3.39 14.85 11.16
N ALA A 125 3.49 15.24 9.89
CA ALA A 125 3.97 14.46 8.75
C ALA A 125 3.02 13.35 8.24
N ASP A 126 1.94 13.00 8.93
CA ASP A 126 0.89 12.15 8.34
C ASP A 126 0.06 12.95 7.34
N THR A 127 -0.61 12.27 6.41
CA THR A 127 -1.63 12.89 5.57
C THR A 127 -2.90 12.06 5.56
N LEU A 128 -4.03 12.72 5.42
CA LEU A 128 -5.33 12.07 5.30
C LEU A 128 -6.10 12.68 4.13
N SER A 129 -6.89 11.86 3.45
CA SER A 129 -7.87 12.29 2.47
C SER A 129 -9.22 11.69 2.81
N VAL A 130 -10.28 12.49 2.70
CA VAL A 130 -11.67 12.08 2.92
C VAL A 130 -12.30 11.74 1.59
N PHE A 131 -12.97 10.60 1.54
CA PHE A 131 -13.75 10.13 0.40
C PHE A 131 -15.17 9.80 0.87
N GLU A 132 -16.14 10.05 0.02
CA GLU A 132 -17.46 9.44 0.12
C GLU A 132 -17.66 8.44 -1.02
N PHE A 133 -18.47 7.44 -0.81
CA PHE A 133 -18.89 6.55 -1.88
C PHE A 133 -20.37 6.16 -1.74
N SER A 134 -21.03 6.14 -2.88
CA SER A 134 -22.41 5.73 -3.08
C SER A 134 -22.52 5.11 -4.47
N ASP A 135 -23.26 5.69 -5.39
CA ASP A 135 -23.26 5.28 -6.81
C ASP A 135 -21.89 5.46 -7.49
N SER A 136 -21.09 6.37 -6.97
CA SER A 136 -19.73 6.67 -7.40
C SER A 136 -18.86 7.00 -6.19
N VAL A 137 -17.55 7.10 -6.42
CA VAL A 137 -16.57 7.46 -5.39
C VAL A 137 -16.10 8.87 -5.64
N ILE A 138 -16.22 9.73 -4.63
CA ILE A 138 -15.82 11.13 -4.68
C ILE A 138 -14.73 11.41 -3.65
N GLN A 139 -13.63 11.96 -4.08
CA GLN A 139 -12.58 12.44 -3.19
C GLN A 139 -12.92 13.87 -2.74
N LEU A 140 -13.27 14.04 -1.46
CA LEU A 140 -13.72 15.32 -0.89
C LEU A 140 -12.56 16.24 -0.47
N SER A 141 -11.38 15.67 -0.24
CA SER A 141 -10.16 16.41 0.05
C SER A 141 -8.94 15.77 -0.61
N GLU A 142 -7.92 16.55 -0.90
CA GLU A 142 -6.59 16.02 -1.18
C GLU A 142 -5.98 15.37 0.08
N PHE A 143 -4.84 14.69 -0.05
CA PHE A 143 -4.08 14.20 1.10
C PHE A 143 -3.41 15.38 1.80
N LEU A 144 -3.89 15.71 2.99
CA LEU A 144 -3.52 16.89 3.78
C LEU A 144 -3.20 16.50 5.23
N ASP A 145 -2.48 17.36 5.93
CA ASP A 145 -2.29 17.35 7.39
C ASP A 145 -3.11 18.44 8.12
N ASP A 146 -3.88 19.21 7.34
CA ASP A 146 -4.73 20.32 7.84
C ASP A 146 -6.06 19.76 8.40
N VAL A 147 -6.07 19.49 9.70
CA VAL A 147 -7.23 18.92 10.40
C VAL A 147 -8.52 19.73 10.19
N PRO A 148 -8.57 21.06 10.34
CA PRO A 148 -9.78 21.84 10.07
C PRO A 148 -10.34 21.65 8.65
N ARG A 149 -9.48 21.63 7.64
CA ARG A 149 -9.91 21.41 6.25
C ARG A 149 -10.44 20.00 6.02
N LEU A 150 -9.82 19.00 6.66
CA LEU A 150 -10.27 17.62 6.59
C LEU A 150 -11.62 17.41 7.29
N GLN A 151 -11.83 18.04 8.44
CA GLN A 151 -13.13 18.01 9.13
C GLN A 151 -14.21 18.67 8.29
N ALA A 152 -13.93 19.84 7.70
CA ALA A 152 -14.87 20.51 6.78
C ALA A 152 -15.13 19.69 5.49
N ALA A 153 -14.22 18.78 5.09
CA ALA A 153 -14.47 17.84 4.00
C ALA A 153 -15.43 16.72 4.44
N ALA A 154 -15.27 16.19 5.66
CA ALA A 154 -16.17 15.18 6.20
C ALA A 154 -17.61 15.69 6.35
N GLU A 155 -17.81 16.97 6.69
CA GLU A 155 -19.13 17.61 6.76
C GLU A 155 -19.83 17.73 5.40
N LYS A 156 -19.11 17.57 4.27
CA LYS A 156 -19.66 17.61 2.91
C LYS A 156 -20.16 16.27 2.42
N ILE A 157 -19.99 15.19 3.18
CA ILE A 157 -20.50 13.88 2.82
C ILE A 157 -22.02 13.99 2.55
N SER A 158 -22.44 13.53 1.38
CA SER A 158 -23.79 13.70 0.91
C SER A 158 -24.39 12.38 0.43
N PRO A 159 -25.70 12.13 0.70
CA PRO A 159 -26.31 10.84 0.40
C PRO A 159 -26.45 10.58 -1.09
N GLY A 160 -26.20 9.33 -1.50
CA GLY A 160 -26.44 8.80 -2.84
C GLY A 160 -27.29 7.54 -2.81
N ALA A 161 -27.58 6.93 -3.95
CA ALA A 161 -28.54 5.83 -4.04
C ALA A 161 -27.91 4.44 -3.88
N GLY A 162 -26.78 4.18 -4.56
CA GLY A 162 -26.11 2.87 -4.60
C GLY A 162 -24.91 2.77 -3.64
N THR A 163 -24.18 1.68 -3.75
CA THR A 163 -22.97 1.43 -2.96
C THR A 163 -21.88 0.84 -3.86
N ALA A 164 -20.86 1.64 -4.22
CA ALA A 164 -19.73 1.26 -5.05
C ALA A 164 -18.51 0.91 -4.18
N MET A 165 -18.62 -0.09 -3.32
CA MET A 165 -17.62 -0.44 -2.32
C MET A 165 -16.30 -0.93 -2.93
N TYR A 166 -16.35 -1.79 -3.96
CA TYR A 166 -15.12 -2.26 -4.62
C TYR A 166 -14.40 -1.12 -5.33
N ASP A 167 -15.14 -0.22 -5.99
CA ASP A 167 -14.57 0.95 -6.64
C ASP A 167 -13.92 1.88 -5.60
N ALA A 168 -14.50 2.03 -4.42
CA ALA A 168 -13.92 2.78 -3.31
C ALA A 168 -12.55 2.21 -2.92
N VAL A 169 -12.44 0.90 -2.68
CA VAL A 169 -11.17 0.24 -2.36
C VAL A 169 -10.15 0.40 -3.50
N VAL A 170 -10.56 0.25 -4.76
CA VAL A 170 -9.67 0.40 -5.93
C VAL A 170 -9.15 1.83 -6.04
N LEU A 171 -10.04 2.82 -5.97
CA LEU A 171 -9.69 4.23 -6.14
C LEU A 171 -8.83 4.73 -4.97
N GLY A 172 -9.19 4.40 -3.73
CA GLY A 172 -8.40 4.74 -2.55
C GLY A 172 -7.00 4.12 -2.59
N SER A 173 -6.91 2.84 -2.94
CA SER A 173 -5.63 2.14 -3.10
C SER A 173 -4.75 2.77 -4.19
N ASN A 174 -5.35 3.15 -5.32
CA ASN A 174 -4.63 3.80 -6.42
C ASN A 174 -4.21 5.24 -6.06
N ALA A 175 -5.02 5.98 -5.31
CA ALA A 175 -4.67 7.31 -4.81
C ALA A 175 -3.46 7.23 -3.87
N LEU A 176 -3.50 6.34 -2.88
CA LEU A 176 -2.40 6.08 -1.95
C LEU A 176 -1.12 5.63 -2.66
N ARG A 177 -1.23 4.82 -3.73
CA ARG A 177 -0.07 4.34 -4.48
C ARG A 177 0.71 5.44 -5.19
N LYS A 178 0.10 6.58 -5.48
CA LYS A 178 0.75 7.75 -6.10
C LYS A 178 1.64 8.52 -5.12
N LEU A 179 1.45 8.31 -3.82
CA LEU A 179 2.23 8.95 -2.76
C LEU A 179 3.59 8.25 -2.56
N PRO A 180 4.57 8.88 -1.90
CA PRO A 180 5.91 8.31 -1.69
C PRO A 180 5.88 6.90 -1.11
N GLN A 181 6.78 6.03 -1.56
CA GLN A 181 6.74 4.58 -1.24
C GLN A 181 7.14 4.25 0.19
N GLU A 182 7.94 5.10 0.82
CA GLU A 182 8.47 4.89 2.17
C GLU A 182 7.43 5.14 3.27
N ARG A 183 6.28 5.69 2.89
CA ARG A 183 5.18 6.02 3.79
C ARG A 183 4.27 4.81 4.00
N ARG A 184 3.69 4.68 5.18
CA ARG A 184 2.67 3.66 5.45
C ARG A 184 1.36 4.07 4.81
N ARG A 185 0.58 3.11 4.35
CA ARG A 185 -0.69 3.35 3.67
C ARG A 185 -1.80 2.58 4.34
N ALA A 186 -2.88 3.27 4.64
CA ALA A 186 -4.08 2.66 5.19
C ALA A 186 -5.35 3.24 4.56
N ILE A 187 -6.36 2.39 4.42
CA ILE A 187 -7.74 2.80 4.17
C ILE A 187 -8.52 2.46 5.43
N VAL A 188 -9.30 3.40 5.93
CA VAL A 188 -10.35 3.15 6.93
C VAL A 188 -11.68 3.33 6.21
N LEU A 189 -12.44 2.25 6.08
CA LEU A 189 -13.69 2.19 5.34
C LEU A 189 -14.83 1.92 6.32
N VAL A 190 -15.83 2.81 6.33
CA VAL A 190 -17.06 2.72 7.13
C VAL A 190 -18.21 2.46 6.19
N THR A 191 -18.98 1.37 6.40
CA THR A 191 -20.05 0.92 5.51
C THR A 191 -21.02 -0.02 6.22
N ASP A 192 -22.20 -0.24 5.68
CA ASP A 192 -23.09 -1.33 6.08
C ASP A 192 -22.77 -2.67 5.40
N GLY A 193 -21.71 -2.71 4.58
CA GLY A 193 -21.27 -3.89 3.83
C GLY A 193 -22.02 -4.09 2.52
N GLY A 194 -22.84 -3.13 2.08
CA GLY A 194 -23.52 -3.15 0.78
C GLY A 194 -22.52 -3.12 -0.39
N GLU A 195 -22.90 -3.76 -1.49
CA GLU A 195 -22.22 -3.67 -2.80
C GLU A 195 -23.26 -3.82 -3.88
N THR A 196 -23.48 -2.77 -4.67
CA THR A 196 -24.58 -2.76 -5.66
C THR A 196 -24.21 -2.20 -7.02
N THR A 197 -23.23 -1.30 -7.11
CA THR A 197 -22.99 -0.48 -8.30
C THR A 197 -21.56 -0.44 -8.79
N SER A 198 -20.61 -1.07 -8.12
CA SER A 198 -19.21 -1.07 -8.56
C SER A 198 -19.04 -1.62 -9.98
N VAL A 199 -18.19 -0.96 -10.75
CA VAL A 199 -17.65 -1.47 -12.02
C VAL A 199 -16.55 -2.49 -11.75
N SER A 200 -15.72 -2.21 -10.74
CA SER A 200 -14.67 -3.12 -10.27
C SER A 200 -15.28 -4.36 -9.61
N LYS A 201 -14.54 -5.46 -9.67
CA LYS A 201 -14.91 -6.72 -9.02
C LYS A 201 -14.11 -6.93 -7.73
N PHE A 202 -14.53 -7.87 -6.92
CA PHE A 202 -13.83 -8.30 -5.70
C PHE A 202 -12.32 -8.48 -5.90
N ASP A 203 -11.92 -9.21 -6.96
CA ASP A 203 -10.50 -9.46 -7.25
C ASP A 203 -9.73 -8.20 -7.61
N ASP A 204 -10.37 -7.22 -8.26
CA ASP A 204 -9.74 -5.95 -8.62
C ASP A 204 -9.46 -5.13 -7.36
N ALA A 205 -10.43 -5.05 -6.44
CA ALA A 205 -10.30 -4.37 -5.16
C ALA A 205 -9.19 -5.01 -4.30
N ARG A 206 -9.23 -6.34 -4.17
CA ARG A 206 -8.21 -7.10 -3.42
C ARG A 206 -6.80 -6.88 -3.98
N ARG A 207 -6.63 -7.02 -5.30
CA ARG A 207 -5.34 -6.82 -5.97
C ARG A 207 -4.85 -5.38 -5.85
N ALA A 208 -5.73 -4.39 -5.95
CA ALA A 208 -5.36 -2.99 -5.83
C ALA A 208 -4.80 -2.70 -4.43
N ALA A 209 -5.47 -3.15 -3.36
CA ALA A 209 -5.02 -2.99 -1.99
C ALA A 209 -3.67 -3.68 -1.72
N ILE A 210 -3.49 -4.93 -2.18
CA ILE A 210 -2.23 -5.66 -2.01
C ILE A 210 -1.09 -5.00 -2.80
N ARG A 211 -1.30 -4.59 -4.06
CA ARG A 211 -0.29 -3.95 -4.90
C ARG A 211 0.15 -2.58 -4.41
N SER A 212 -0.76 -1.84 -3.81
CA SER A 212 -0.44 -0.54 -3.20
C SER A 212 0.28 -0.66 -1.85
N GLY A 213 0.27 -1.86 -1.24
CA GLY A 213 0.74 -2.09 0.12
C GLY A 213 -0.14 -1.41 1.17
N THR A 214 -1.42 -1.22 0.85
CA THR A 214 -2.39 -0.55 1.72
C THR A 214 -3.00 -1.55 2.69
N LEU A 215 -3.02 -1.21 3.97
CA LEU A 215 -3.79 -1.91 4.99
C LEU A 215 -5.24 -1.44 4.92
N LEU A 216 -6.19 -2.37 4.87
CA LEU A 216 -7.61 -2.03 4.89
C LEU A 216 -8.18 -2.29 6.30
N TYR A 217 -8.71 -1.25 6.91
CA TYR A 217 -9.50 -1.32 8.13
C TYR A 217 -10.97 -1.11 7.77
N SER A 218 -11.83 -2.06 8.10
CA SER A 218 -13.24 -2.02 7.74
C SER A 218 -14.10 -1.98 8.99
N ILE A 219 -14.95 -0.97 9.08
CA ILE A 219 -15.99 -0.86 10.11
C ILE A 219 -17.32 -1.13 9.43
N ILE A 220 -17.92 -2.28 9.76
CA ILE A 220 -19.19 -2.73 9.19
C ILE A 220 -20.29 -2.44 10.19
N ILE A 221 -21.15 -1.50 9.86
CA ILE A 221 -22.28 -1.09 10.69
C ILE A 221 -23.50 -1.92 10.27
N ARG A 222 -24.11 -2.63 11.22
CA ARG A 222 -25.30 -3.44 10.98
C ARG A 222 -26.55 -2.71 11.43
N PRO A 223 -27.26 -2.00 10.56
CA PRO A 223 -28.41 -1.18 10.94
C PRO A 223 -29.65 -2.00 11.36
N VAL A 224 -29.68 -3.30 11.02
CA VAL A 224 -30.85 -4.16 11.27
C VAL A 224 -30.41 -5.49 11.89
N LYS A 225 -31.01 -5.82 13.04
CA LYS A 225 -30.77 -7.11 13.75
C LYS A 225 -31.35 -8.35 13.04
N ASN A 226 -32.13 -8.17 11.96
CA ASN A 226 -32.74 -9.26 11.19
C ASN A 226 -31.90 -9.58 9.96
N GLU A 227 -31.62 -10.85 9.73
CA GLU A 227 -30.86 -11.36 8.57
C GLU A 227 -31.52 -11.05 7.20
N ASN A 228 -32.85 -10.81 7.19
CA ASN A 228 -33.58 -10.43 5.99
C ASN A 228 -33.28 -8.99 5.59
N GLY A 229 -32.48 -8.81 4.54
CA GLY A 229 -32.03 -7.51 4.02
C GLY A 229 -30.54 -7.20 4.26
N ARG A 230 -29.82 -8.08 4.94
CA ARG A 230 -28.37 -7.96 5.15
C ARG A 230 -27.60 -8.44 3.93
N ASN A 231 -26.65 -7.64 3.42
CA ASN A 231 -25.77 -8.05 2.33
C ASN A 231 -24.57 -8.88 2.85
N THR A 232 -24.85 -10.13 3.22
CA THR A 232 -23.81 -11.04 3.74
C THR A 232 -22.70 -11.31 2.74
N ALA A 233 -22.96 -11.27 1.44
CA ALA A 233 -21.96 -11.47 0.41
C ALA A 233 -20.94 -10.31 0.37
N GLY A 234 -21.40 -9.06 0.43
CA GLY A 234 -20.56 -7.88 0.49
C GLY A 234 -19.74 -7.82 1.78
N GLU A 235 -20.37 -8.13 2.94
CA GLU A 235 -19.65 -8.23 4.22
C GLU A 235 -18.51 -9.28 4.14
N HIS A 236 -18.79 -10.48 3.63
CA HIS A 236 -17.79 -11.54 3.48
C HIS A 236 -16.65 -11.13 2.53
N ALA A 237 -16.99 -10.48 1.43
CA ALA A 237 -16.00 -9.97 0.48
C ALA A 237 -15.09 -8.93 1.16
N LEU A 238 -15.67 -7.97 1.88
CA LEU A 238 -14.92 -6.93 2.57
C LEU A 238 -14.02 -7.51 3.67
N ILE A 239 -14.52 -8.44 4.48
CA ILE A 239 -13.73 -9.17 5.48
C ILE A 239 -12.54 -9.88 4.84
N THR A 240 -12.75 -10.55 3.71
CA THR A 240 -11.69 -11.27 2.99
C THR A 240 -10.62 -10.33 2.43
N ILE A 241 -11.02 -9.19 1.83
CA ILE A 241 -10.07 -8.18 1.36
C ILE A 241 -9.26 -7.63 2.54
N THR A 242 -9.94 -7.26 3.63
CA THR A 242 -9.33 -6.73 4.86
C THR A 242 -8.27 -7.68 5.41
N ASP A 243 -8.63 -8.96 5.61
CA ASP A 243 -7.71 -9.98 6.12
C ASP A 243 -6.50 -10.20 5.20
N SER A 244 -6.69 -10.15 3.88
CA SER A 244 -5.61 -10.33 2.90
C SER A 244 -4.58 -9.20 2.93
N THR A 245 -4.97 -8.00 3.37
CA THR A 245 -4.08 -6.83 3.49
C THR A 245 -3.33 -6.76 4.81
N GLY A 246 -3.77 -7.49 5.83
CA GLY A 246 -3.24 -7.43 7.20
C GLY A 246 -3.86 -6.33 8.06
N GLY A 247 -4.97 -5.75 7.64
CA GLY A 247 -5.77 -4.84 8.44
C GLY A 247 -6.72 -5.57 9.39
N ALA A 248 -7.74 -4.86 9.87
CA ALA A 248 -8.74 -5.38 10.80
C ALA A 248 -10.15 -5.01 10.37
N PHE A 249 -11.10 -5.90 10.63
CA PHE A 249 -12.52 -5.59 10.49
C PHE A 249 -13.20 -5.56 11.85
N PHE A 250 -14.18 -4.69 11.95
CA PHE A 250 -15.02 -4.52 13.15
C PHE A 250 -16.47 -4.53 12.70
N ILE A 251 -17.30 -5.25 13.45
CA ILE A 251 -18.73 -5.32 13.17
C ILE A 251 -19.44 -4.63 14.33
N LEU A 252 -20.22 -3.62 14.03
CA LEU A 252 -20.96 -2.82 15.00
C LEU A 252 -22.45 -3.05 14.86
N ASP A 253 -23.09 -3.37 15.99
CA ASP A 253 -24.55 -3.41 16.11
C ASP A 253 -25.10 -2.08 16.67
N ASP A 254 -24.23 -1.18 17.10
CA ASP A 254 -24.55 0.14 17.66
C ASP A 254 -23.52 1.16 17.17
N LEU A 255 -24.02 2.20 16.51
CA LEU A 255 -23.21 3.33 16.03
C LEU A 255 -22.44 4.07 17.13
N GLN A 256 -22.93 4.07 18.36
CA GLN A 256 -22.23 4.69 19.49
C GLN A 256 -20.85 4.06 19.75
N GLN A 257 -20.61 2.85 19.23
CA GLN A 257 -19.31 2.17 19.32
C GLN A 257 -18.29 2.67 18.26
N LEU A 258 -18.72 3.51 17.32
CA LEU A 258 -17.87 3.93 16.17
C LEU A 258 -16.59 4.65 16.64
N ASP A 259 -16.72 5.59 17.57
CA ASP A 259 -15.57 6.30 18.15
C ASP A 259 -14.57 5.34 18.82
N ALA A 260 -15.07 4.36 19.57
CA ALA A 260 -14.21 3.36 20.22
C ALA A 260 -13.45 2.49 19.19
N MET A 261 -14.06 2.20 18.03
CA MET A 261 -13.39 1.48 16.95
C MET A 261 -12.36 2.33 16.25
N PHE A 262 -12.63 3.60 16.00
CA PHE A 262 -11.64 4.55 15.49
C PHE A 262 -10.43 4.67 16.43
N ASP A 263 -10.66 4.77 17.73
CA ASP A 263 -9.59 4.76 18.74
C ASP A 263 -8.75 3.48 18.68
N ARG A 264 -9.40 2.33 18.49
CA ARG A 264 -8.72 1.05 18.39
C ARG A 264 -7.84 0.99 17.12
N ILE A 265 -8.37 1.43 15.99
CA ILE A 265 -7.61 1.52 14.72
C ILE A 265 -6.42 2.47 14.91
N ASN A 266 -6.62 3.64 15.52
CA ASN A 266 -5.54 4.60 15.76
C ASN A 266 -4.43 3.98 16.61
N ARG A 267 -4.75 3.30 17.71
CA ARG A 267 -3.77 2.61 18.54
C ARG A 267 -3.01 1.54 17.76
N GLU A 268 -3.70 0.71 16.96
CA GLU A 268 -3.08 -0.32 16.15
C GLU A 268 -2.12 0.28 15.11
N LEU A 269 -2.56 1.31 14.40
CA LEU A 269 -1.71 2.03 13.42
C LEU A 269 -0.44 2.62 14.06
N ARG A 270 -0.42 2.87 15.38
CA ARG A 270 0.75 3.42 16.09
C ARG A 270 1.67 2.37 16.71
N THR A 271 1.24 1.10 16.71
CA THR A 271 1.97 0.00 17.36
C THR A 271 2.49 -1.03 16.35
N GLN A 272 2.54 -0.68 15.07
CA GLN A 272 2.97 -1.59 14.01
C GLN A 272 4.47 -1.83 14.00
N TYR A 273 4.84 -3.04 13.62
CA TYR A 273 6.21 -3.47 13.36
C TYR A 273 6.48 -3.48 11.87
N LEU A 274 7.67 -3.08 11.46
CA LEU A 274 8.15 -3.24 10.10
C LEU A 274 9.19 -4.35 10.06
N LEU A 275 8.92 -5.38 9.29
CA LEU A 275 9.82 -6.50 9.03
C LEU A 275 10.30 -6.41 7.58
N GLY A 276 11.61 -6.28 7.38
CA GLY A 276 12.20 -6.26 6.05
C GLY A 276 13.11 -7.46 5.84
N TYR A 277 13.01 -8.12 4.70
CA TYR A 277 13.84 -9.27 4.34
C TYR A 277 14.15 -9.29 2.85
N TYR A 278 15.22 -9.97 2.48
CA TYR A 278 15.54 -10.29 1.09
C TYR A 278 15.09 -11.71 0.79
N PRO A 279 14.13 -11.93 -0.13
CA PRO A 279 13.61 -13.24 -0.44
C PRO A 279 14.70 -14.25 -0.85
N ASN A 280 14.72 -15.39 -0.20
CA ASN A 280 15.62 -16.50 -0.51
C ASN A 280 14.85 -17.83 -0.52
N PRO A 281 14.67 -18.49 -1.69
CA PRO A 281 15.20 -18.13 -3.02
C PRO A 281 14.53 -16.87 -3.63
N PRO A 282 15.23 -16.16 -4.55
CA PRO A 282 14.68 -14.99 -5.21
C PRO A 282 13.38 -15.33 -5.96
N PRO A 283 12.36 -14.45 -5.91
CA PRO A 283 11.09 -14.70 -6.58
C PRO A 283 11.19 -14.58 -8.10
N LYS A 284 10.36 -15.33 -8.81
CA LYS A 284 10.19 -15.16 -10.25
C LYS A 284 9.44 -13.87 -10.56
N PRO A 285 9.82 -13.10 -11.59
CA PRO A 285 9.07 -11.92 -12.03
C PRO A 285 7.61 -12.29 -12.36
N GLY A 286 6.67 -11.43 -11.95
CA GLY A 286 5.24 -11.61 -12.19
C GLY A 286 4.57 -12.70 -11.35
N SER A 287 5.26 -13.28 -10.36
CA SER A 287 4.70 -14.28 -9.46
C SER A 287 3.98 -13.64 -8.26
N THR A 288 3.05 -14.38 -7.68
CA THR A 288 2.51 -14.12 -6.33
C THR A 288 3.35 -14.89 -5.33
N ARG A 289 3.65 -14.29 -4.19
CA ARG A 289 4.43 -14.90 -3.11
C ARG A 289 3.64 -14.83 -1.82
N HIS A 290 3.62 -15.91 -1.05
CA HIS A 290 2.93 -16.01 0.23
C HIS A 290 3.91 -15.85 1.38
N VAL A 291 3.52 -15.06 2.36
CA VAL A 291 4.31 -14.78 3.54
C VAL A 291 3.57 -15.28 4.78
N GLU A 292 4.30 -15.83 5.71
CA GLU A 292 3.82 -16.22 7.03
C GLU A 292 4.66 -15.52 8.09
N VAL A 293 3.98 -14.80 9.01
CA VAL A 293 4.62 -14.14 10.16
C VAL A 293 3.94 -14.64 11.43
N THR A 294 4.75 -15.10 12.37
CA THR A 294 4.28 -15.53 13.69
C THR A 294 5.13 -14.89 14.78
N VAL A 295 4.63 -14.90 16.00
CA VAL A 295 5.37 -14.49 17.21
C VAL A 295 5.43 -15.63 18.21
N LYS A 296 6.55 -15.73 18.93
CA LYS A 296 6.80 -16.81 19.91
C LYS A 296 5.78 -16.83 21.05
N SER A 297 5.19 -15.69 21.38
CA SER A 297 4.14 -15.59 22.41
C SER A 297 2.83 -16.28 22.01
N GLY A 298 2.63 -16.56 20.72
CA GLY A 298 1.37 -17.11 20.20
C GLY A 298 0.26 -16.09 20.01
N ASP A 299 0.53 -14.80 20.19
CA ASP A 299 -0.41 -13.72 19.92
C ASP A 299 -0.81 -13.67 18.44
N LEU A 300 -1.97 -13.09 18.14
CA LEU A 300 -2.44 -12.92 16.78
C LEU A 300 -1.56 -11.91 16.03
N VAL A 301 -1.02 -12.31 14.89
CA VAL A 301 -0.29 -11.40 14.00
C VAL A 301 -1.12 -11.09 12.76
N ARG A 302 -1.40 -9.82 12.52
CA ARG A 302 -2.03 -9.33 11.29
C ARG A 302 -0.97 -8.72 10.39
N TYR A 303 -0.92 -9.16 9.15
CA TYR A 303 0.05 -8.73 8.14
C TYR A 303 -0.47 -9.08 6.76
N ARG A 304 0.07 -8.46 5.72
CA ARG A 304 -0.21 -8.80 4.33
C ARG A 304 0.31 -10.21 4.01
N LYS A 305 -0.61 -11.14 3.76
CA LYS A 305 -0.30 -12.57 3.57
C LYS A 305 0.36 -12.90 2.23
N GLU A 306 0.29 -11.98 1.25
CA GLU A 306 0.88 -12.17 -0.07
C GLU A 306 1.35 -10.86 -0.68
N TYR A 307 2.24 -10.95 -1.66
CA TYR A 307 2.62 -9.82 -2.49
C TYR A 307 2.86 -10.24 -3.94
N PHE A 308 2.79 -9.27 -4.85
CA PHE A 308 3.04 -9.49 -6.27
C PHE A 308 4.42 -8.96 -6.64
N THR A 309 5.21 -9.79 -7.30
CA THR A 309 6.49 -9.36 -7.85
C THR A 309 6.28 -8.57 -9.14
N SER A 310 7.13 -7.57 -9.39
CA SER A 310 7.07 -6.81 -10.64
C SER A 310 7.31 -7.74 -11.83
N ALA A 311 6.52 -7.58 -12.89
CA ALA A 311 6.85 -8.20 -14.16
C ALA A 311 8.17 -7.59 -14.68
N MET A 312 8.99 -8.37 -15.41
CA MET A 312 10.15 -7.79 -16.08
C MET A 312 9.68 -6.66 -17.02
N PRO A 313 10.36 -5.52 -17.03
CA PRO A 313 10.11 -4.54 -18.07
C PRO A 313 10.37 -5.22 -19.44
N ARG A 314 9.40 -5.10 -20.34
CA ARG A 314 9.53 -5.57 -21.74
C ARG A 314 10.50 -4.69 -22.49
#